data_a4c317f555645545aeffa8b7faf9eb12
#
_entry.id   a4c317f555645545aeffa8b7faf9eb12
#
_cell.length_a   1.000
_cell.length_b   1.000
_cell.length_c   1.000
_cell.angle_alpha   90.00
_cell.angle_beta   90.00
_cell.angle_gamma   90.00
#
_symmetry.space_group_name_H-M   'P 1'
#
loop_
_entity.id
_entity.type
_entity.pdbx_description
1 polymer ?
#
loop_
_entity_poly.entity_id
_entity_poly.type
_entity_poly.pdbx_seq_one_letter_code
_entity_poly.pdbx_strand_id
1 'polypeptide(L)'
;MSYIEDIGSWVATSFVLISILISWAMNYSNPKIRVFGTFLAALGCLSVSIWFFSFVLSSGILENPKPNQTPMDSAKPAFLWIQALIALFSGIFLLAIARQQSKNNNTLDLESKNEATRYGSVSRFLHWTIAILFISLIPLGIFTSMIPEDSEFRLSYYVLHKTIGVTLFLLVIVRIFWNKFSKRPELDSALSARDSKLAHRAHLTLYFIMLAVPVTGFMMTSYHGYGTYFFFWEFDSPVEESDVYIFWGLFHKYLLPYLIYIILGAHILGALKHHFVDKNESAIKRMIS
;
A
#
# COMPACT_ATOMS: atom_id res chain seq x y z
N MET A 1 12.47 -24.35 -10.13
CA MET A 1 11.28 -23.52 -9.89
C MET A 1 10.07 -24.22 -10.47
N SER A 2 9.00 -24.39 -9.74
CA SER A 2 7.78 -25.00 -10.27
C SER A 2 7.03 -24.00 -11.17
N TYR A 3 6.23 -24.48 -12.12
CA TYR A 3 5.40 -23.65 -12.99
C TYR A 3 4.49 -22.67 -12.19
N ILE A 4 4.08 -23.07 -11.00
CA ILE A 4 3.21 -22.31 -10.11
C ILE A 4 3.98 -21.12 -9.46
N GLU A 5 5.25 -21.32 -9.13
CA GLU A 5 6.14 -20.24 -8.63
C GLU A 5 6.38 -19.19 -9.71
N ASP A 6 6.57 -19.64 -10.96
CA ASP A 6 6.75 -18.75 -12.10
C ASP A 6 5.54 -17.87 -12.34
N ILE A 7 4.30 -18.38 -12.21
CA ILE A 7 3.07 -17.57 -12.32
C ILE A 7 3.08 -16.44 -11.28
N GLY A 8 3.39 -16.73 -10.01
CA GLY A 8 3.47 -15.71 -8.95
C GLY A 8 4.50 -14.63 -9.27
N SER A 9 5.65 -15.01 -9.80
CA SER A 9 6.74 -14.09 -10.19
C SER A 9 6.35 -13.23 -11.39
N TRP A 10 5.69 -13.77 -12.40
CA TRP A 10 5.19 -13.02 -13.56
C TRP A 10 4.12 -12.03 -13.16
N VAL A 11 3.16 -12.44 -12.32
CA VAL A 11 2.09 -11.55 -11.81
C VAL A 11 2.71 -10.44 -10.96
N ALA A 12 3.68 -10.74 -10.09
CA ALA A 12 4.36 -9.75 -9.28
C ALA A 12 5.10 -8.71 -10.15
N THR A 13 5.84 -9.19 -11.15
CA THR A 13 6.57 -8.32 -12.09
C THR A 13 5.62 -7.39 -12.84
N SER A 14 4.55 -7.94 -13.39
CA SER A 14 3.53 -7.17 -14.12
C SER A 14 2.87 -6.13 -13.20
N PHE A 15 2.50 -6.50 -11.98
CA PHE A 15 1.86 -5.60 -11.04
C PHE A 15 2.77 -4.44 -10.62
N VAL A 16 4.05 -4.71 -10.34
CA VAL A 16 5.04 -3.68 -10.00
C VAL A 16 5.26 -2.72 -11.18
N LEU A 17 5.43 -3.25 -12.40
CA LEU A 17 5.60 -2.43 -13.60
C LEU A 17 4.38 -1.54 -13.88
N ILE A 18 3.16 -2.10 -13.80
CA ILE A 18 1.92 -1.35 -13.96
C ILE A 18 1.81 -0.24 -12.90
N SER A 19 2.14 -0.54 -11.64
CA SER A 19 2.13 0.44 -10.55
C SER A 19 3.10 1.60 -10.81
N ILE A 20 4.29 1.29 -11.32
CA ILE A 20 5.29 2.28 -11.73
C ILE A 20 4.77 3.14 -12.89
N LEU A 21 4.20 2.50 -13.92
CA LEU A 21 3.67 3.21 -15.10
C LEU A 21 2.49 4.14 -14.73
N ILE A 22 1.57 3.66 -13.88
CA ILE A 22 0.47 4.50 -13.37
C ILE A 22 1.01 5.68 -12.58
N SER A 23 1.94 5.45 -11.66
CA SER A 23 2.55 6.50 -10.84
C SER A 23 3.31 7.52 -11.68
N TRP A 24 4.00 7.04 -12.73
CA TRP A 24 4.65 7.92 -13.71
C TRP A 24 3.63 8.76 -14.48
N ALA A 25 2.58 8.14 -14.99
CA ALA A 25 1.53 8.84 -15.73
C ALA A 25 0.79 9.87 -14.88
N MET A 26 0.51 9.56 -13.59
CA MET A 26 -0.10 10.50 -12.64
C MET A 26 0.75 11.75 -12.41
N ASN A 27 2.05 11.64 -12.59
CA ASN A 27 3.02 12.73 -12.40
C ASN A 27 3.56 13.32 -13.69
N TYR A 28 3.00 12.94 -14.84
CA TYR A 28 3.49 13.43 -16.14
C TYR A 28 3.10 14.91 -16.38
N SER A 29 3.94 15.64 -17.12
CA SER A 29 3.71 17.07 -17.39
C SER A 29 2.45 17.32 -18.22
N ASN A 30 2.17 16.44 -19.20
CA ASN A 30 1.01 16.58 -20.06
C ASN A 30 -0.28 16.27 -19.27
N PRO A 31 -1.24 17.21 -19.19
CA PRO A 31 -2.45 17.04 -18.39
C PRO A 31 -3.32 15.86 -18.84
N LYS A 32 -3.36 15.52 -20.14
CA LYS A 32 -4.15 14.39 -20.64
C LYS A 32 -3.60 13.06 -20.12
N ILE A 33 -2.27 12.88 -20.16
CA ILE A 33 -1.62 11.66 -19.65
C ILE A 33 -1.78 11.56 -18.14
N ARG A 34 -1.65 12.69 -17.42
CA ARG A 34 -1.83 12.75 -15.97
C ARG A 34 -3.25 12.37 -15.54
N VAL A 35 -4.27 12.94 -16.20
CA VAL A 35 -5.67 12.57 -15.96
C VAL A 35 -5.90 11.09 -16.21
N PHE A 36 -5.36 10.56 -17.30
CA PHE A 36 -5.47 9.14 -17.64
C PHE A 36 -4.82 8.24 -16.60
N GLY A 37 -3.61 8.54 -16.13
CA GLY A 37 -2.94 7.78 -15.07
C GLY A 37 -3.71 7.80 -13.74
N THR A 38 -4.23 8.98 -13.35
CA THR A 38 -5.05 9.12 -12.15
C THR A 38 -6.36 8.35 -12.27
N PHE A 39 -6.98 8.36 -13.45
CA PHE A 39 -8.19 7.58 -13.73
C PHE A 39 -7.94 6.07 -13.67
N LEU A 40 -6.83 5.59 -14.23
CA LEU A 40 -6.44 4.17 -14.12
C LEU A 40 -6.22 3.74 -12.66
N ALA A 41 -5.55 4.57 -11.86
CA ALA A 41 -5.38 4.31 -10.44
C ALA A 41 -6.73 4.23 -9.70
N ALA A 42 -7.66 5.12 -10.04
CA ALA A 42 -9.02 5.09 -9.50
C ALA A 42 -9.76 3.80 -9.85
N LEU A 43 -9.72 3.39 -11.13
CA LEU A 43 -10.32 2.13 -11.58
C LEU A 43 -9.73 0.93 -10.87
N GLY A 44 -8.41 0.91 -10.67
CA GLY A 44 -7.73 -0.15 -9.90
C GLY A 44 -8.28 -0.26 -8.47
N CYS A 45 -8.40 0.85 -7.75
CA CYS A 45 -8.96 0.87 -6.41
C CYS A 45 -10.43 0.38 -6.38
N LEU A 46 -11.25 0.83 -7.33
CA LEU A 46 -12.66 0.40 -7.43
C LEU A 46 -12.77 -1.09 -7.76
N SER A 47 -11.94 -1.61 -8.65
CA SER A 47 -11.92 -3.04 -9.00
C SER A 47 -11.53 -3.90 -7.78
N VAL A 48 -10.53 -3.47 -7.01
CA VAL A 48 -10.13 -4.11 -5.75
C VAL A 48 -11.28 -4.09 -4.75
N SER A 49 -11.99 -2.96 -4.61
CA SER A 49 -13.14 -2.85 -3.73
C SER A 49 -14.25 -3.84 -4.13
N ILE A 50 -14.63 -3.86 -5.41
CA ILE A 50 -15.69 -4.77 -5.93
C ILE A 50 -15.28 -6.23 -5.68
N TRP A 51 -14.02 -6.58 -5.94
CA TRP A 51 -13.53 -7.93 -5.73
C TRP A 51 -13.63 -8.35 -4.26
N PHE A 52 -13.23 -7.47 -3.31
CA PHE A 52 -13.36 -7.77 -1.88
C PHE A 52 -14.81 -7.90 -1.42
N PHE A 53 -15.69 -6.99 -1.84
CA PHE A 53 -17.12 -7.11 -1.54
C PHE A 53 -17.68 -8.44 -2.06
N SER A 54 -17.40 -8.78 -3.32
CA SER A 54 -17.84 -10.04 -3.93
C SER A 54 -17.29 -11.25 -3.18
N PHE A 55 -16.00 -11.24 -2.84
CA PHE A 55 -15.35 -12.32 -2.11
C PHE A 55 -15.97 -12.53 -0.72
N VAL A 56 -16.16 -11.47 0.07
CA VAL A 56 -16.76 -11.57 1.41
C VAL A 56 -18.19 -12.09 1.32
N LEU A 57 -18.98 -11.63 0.34
CA LEU A 57 -20.36 -12.06 0.16
C LEU A 57 -20.47 -13.50 -0.32
N SER A 58 -19.56 -13.98 -1.19
CA SER A 58 -19.61 -15.33 -1.78
C SER A 58 -18.94 -16.40 -0.93
N SER A 59 -18.05 -16.03 0.00
CA SER A 59 -17.20 -16.98 0.71
C SER A 59 -17.90 -17.73 1.85
N GLY A 60 -19.12 -17.35 2.23
CA GLY A 60 -19.81 -17.89 3.40
C GLY A 60 -19.08 -17.69 4.75
N ILE A 61 -18.00 -16.92 4.74
CA ILE A 61 -17.17 -16.66 5.95
C ILE A 61 -18.00 -16.03 7.08
N LEU A 62 -19.05 -15.28 6.72
CA LEU A 62 -19.94 -14.64 7.70
C LEU A 62 -20.96 -15.61 8.29
N GLU A 63 -21.27 -16.71 7.59
CA GLU A 63 -22.35 -17.63 7.96
C GLU A 63 -21.89 -18.86 8.75
N ASN A 64 -20.62 -19.28 8.57
CA ASN A 64 -20.09 -20.49 9.19
C ASN A 64 -18.67 -20.27 9.76
N PRO A 65 -18.52 -19.75 10.99
CA PRO A 65 -17.22 -19.76 11.63
C PRO A 65 -16.76 -21.21 11.87
N LYS A 66 -15.56 -21.56 11.42
CA LYS A 66 -14.98 -22.90 11.62
C LYS A 66 -14.79 -23.15 13.12
N PRO A 67 -15.07 -24.35 13.65
CA PRO A 67 -15.11 -24.65 15.08
C PRO A 67 -13.79 -24.47 15.85
N ASN A 68 -12.67 -24.27 15.17
CA ASN A 68 -11.33 -24.09 15.78
C ASN A 68 -10.70 -22.73 15.44
N GLN A 69 -11.49 -21.71 15.10
CA GLN A 69 -10.95 -20.37 14.81
C GLN A 69 -10.57 -19.66 16.10
N THR A 70 -9.38 -19.07 16.12
CA THR A 70 -9.01 -18.11 17.17
C THR A 70 -9.90 -16.87 17.09
N PRO A 71 -10.09 -16.11 18.19
CA PRO A 71 -10.81 -14.83 18.14
C PRO A 71 -10.25 -13.87 17.07
N MET A 72 -8.96 -13.96 16.77
CA MET A 72 -8.30 -13.17 15.74
C MET A 72 -8.65 -13.63 14.32
N ASP A 73 -8.85 -14.92 14.09
CA ASP A 73 -9.28 -15.44 12.79
C ASP A 73 -10.74 -15.06 12.50
N SER A 74 -11.59 -15.00 13.52
CA SER A 74 -12.97 -14.52 13.37
C SER A 74 -13.08 -13.04 13.03
N ALA A 75 -12.04 -12.24 13.30
CA ALA A 75 -11.99 -10.82 12.91
C ALA A 75 -11.58 -10.59 11.44
N LYS A 76 -11.02 -11.58 10.74
CA LYS A 76 -10.57 -11.43 9.33
C LYS A 76 -11.65 -10.93 8.36
N PRO A 77 -12.91 -11.38 8.42
CA PRO A 77 -13.96 -10.83 7.57
C PRO A 77 -14.18 -9.32 7.77
N ALA A 78 -14.14 -8.83 9.03
CA ALA A 78 -14.27 -7.41 9.31
C ALA A 78 -13.14 -6.59 8.67
N PHE A 79 -11.91 -7.13 8.62
CA PHE A 79 -10.80 -6.47 7.92
C PHE A 79 -11.00 -6.41 6.42
N LEU A 80 -11.55 -7.45 5.81
CA LEU A 80 -11.87 -7.42 4.38
C LEU A 80 -12.92 -6.35 4.06
N TRP A 81 -13.95 -6.18 4.92
CA TRP A 81 -14.91 -5.08 4.79
C TRP A 81 -14.26 -3.72 4.91
N ILE A 82 -13.41 -3.52 5.93
CA ILE A 82 -12.67 -2.26 6.12
C ILE A 82 -11.81 -1.98 4.89
N GLN A 83 -11.12 -3.00 4.38
CA GLN A 83 -10.28 -2.86 3.20
C GLN A 83 -11.08 -2.51 1.94
N ALA A 84 -12.22 -3.16 1.75
CA ALA A 84 -13.12 -2.83 0.64
C ALA A 84 -13.59 -1.38 0.70
N LEU A 85 -13.94 -0.89 1.89
CA LEU A 85 -14.32 0.52 2.11
C LEU A 85 -13.14 1.47 1.85
N ILE A 86 -11.94 1.17 2.34
CA ILE A 86 -10.74 1.99 2.08
C ILE A 86 -10.47 2.08 0.57
N ALA A 87 -10.54 0.95 -0.14
CA ALA A 87 -10.35 0.92 -1.58
C ALA A 87 -11.45 1.70 -2.32
N LEU A 88 -12.72 1.58 -1.90
CA LEU A 88 -13.84 2.34 -2.45
C LEU A 88 -13.63 3.84 -2.30
N PHE A 89 -13.36 4.31 -1.08
CA PHE A 89 -13.14 5.74 -0.82
C PHE A 89 -11.91 6.28 -1.55
N SER A 90 -10.83 5.49 -1.61
CA SER A 90 -9.64 5.85 -2.38
C SER A 90 -9.95 5.99 -3.88
N GLY A 91 -10.73 5.05 -4.44
CA GLY A 91 -11.16 5.10 -5.84
C GLY A 91 -12.03 6.33 -6.15
N ILE A 92 -13.05 6.62 -5.32
CA ILE A 92 -13.91 7.80 -5.46
C ILE A 92 -13.08 9.08 -5.37
N PHE A 93 -12.15 9.14 -4.41
CA PHE A 93 -11.26 10.28 -4.23
C PHE A 93 -10.36 10.51 -5.45
N LEU A 94 -9.74 9.47 -5.99
CA LEU A 94 -8.93 9.58 -7.20
C LEU A 94 -9.75 9.96 -8.43
N LEU A 95 -11.02 9.54 -8.54
CA LEU A 95 -11.92 10.02 -9.58
C LEU A 95 -12.21 11.52 -9.46
N ALA A 96 -12.43 12.00 -8.23
CA ALA A 96 -12.61 13.44 -7.99
C ALA A 96 -11.36 14.25 -8.39
N ILE A 97 -10.18 13.74 -8.08
CA ILE A 97 -8.90 14.33 -8.50
C ILE A 97 -8.78 14.32 -10.02
N ALA A 98 -9.02 13.18 -10.69
CA ALA A 98 -8.93 13.10 -12.15
C ALA A 98 -9.87 14.11 -12.83
N ARG A 99 -11.09 14.28 -12.29
CA ARG A 99 -12.05 15.28 -12.75
C ARG A 99 -11.55 16.72 -12.56
N GLN A 100 -10.92 17.02 -11.43
CA GLN A 100 -10.33 18.32 -11.16
C GLN A 100 -9.15 18.61 -12.08
N GLN A 101 -8.26 17.61 -12.26
CA GLN A 101 -7.13 17.70 -13.21
C GLN A 101 -7.60 17.90 -14.66
N SER A 102 -8.71 17.26 -15.06
CA SER A 102 -9.29 17.43 -16.40
C SER A 102 -9.81 18.84 -16.65
N LYS A 103 -10.26 19.54 -15.62
CA LYS A 103 -10.67 20.95 -15.73
C LYS A 103 -9.51 21.92 -15.78
N ASN A 104 -8.37 21.52 -15.21
CA ASN A 104 -7.15 22.32 -15.14
C ASN A 104 -6.13 21.82 -16.17
N ASN A 105 -6.12 22.40 -17.37
CA ASN A 105 -5.24 22.01 -18.48
C ASN A 105 -3.79 22.52 -18.35
N ASN A 106 -3.37 22.98 -17.18
CA ASN A 106 -2.01 23.49 -16.99
C ASN A 106 -0.98 22.37 -17.05
N THR A 107 0.13 22.61 -17.73
CA THR A 107 1.30 21.73 -17.67
C THR A 107 1.93 21.82 -16.30
N LEU A 108 2.40 20.65 -15.78
CA LEU A 108 3.18 20.63 -14.55
C LEU A 108 4.62 21.02 -14.83
N ASP A 109 5.16 21.84 -13.97
CA ASP A 109 6.59 22.00 -13.86
C ASP A 109 7.17 20.76 -13.17
N LEU A 110 8.09 20.07 -13.85
CA LEU A 110 8.65 18.78 -13.44
C LEU A 110 9.97 18.92 -12.70
N GLU A 111 10.10 19.91 -11.82
CA GLU A 111 11.23 19.97 -10.90
C GLU A 111 11.40 18.61 -10.19
N SER A 112 12.60 18.01 -10.28
CA SER A 112 12.88 16.70 -9.68
C SER A 112 12.94 16.78 -8.17
N LYS A 113 13.51 17.89 -7.63
CA LYS A 113 13.63 18.15 -6.21
C LYS A 113 12.41 18.87 -5.66
N ASN A 114 12.22 18.74 -4.35
CA ASN A 114 11.20 19.47 -3.63
C ASN A 114 11.53 20.96 -3.56
N GLU A 115 10.50 21.77 -3.67
CA GLU A 115 10.54 23.21 -3.39
C GLU A 115 9.99 23.50 -1.98
N ALA A 116 10.05 24.77 -1.56
CA ALA A 116 9.53 25.17 -0.23
C ALA A 116 8.03 24.86 -0.07
N THR A 117 7.25 24.94 -1.15
CA THR A 117 5.79 24.84 -1.11
C THR A 117 5.22 23.57 -1.71
N ARG A 118 5.96 22.80 -2.54
CA ARG A 118 5.46 21.60 -3.24
C ARG A 118 6.51 20.49 -3.30
N TYR A 119 6.02 19.26 -3.46
CA TYR A 119 6.87 18.11 -3.68
C TYR A 119 7.29 18.01 -5.14
N GLY A 120 8.57 17.74 -5.36
CA GLY A 120 9.13 17.46 -6.68
C GLY A 120 8.62 16.13 -7.26
N SER A 121 8.83 15.95 -8.57
CA SER A 121 8.33 14.78 -9.31
C SER A 121 8.80 13.45 -8.74
N VAL A 122 10.05 13.35 -8.29
CA VAL A 122 10.59 12.11 -7.69
C VAL A 122 9.90 11.79 -6.36
N SER A 123 9.67 12.78 -5.49
CA SER A 123 8.97 12.57 -4.22
C SER A 123 7.53 12.11 -4.42
N ARG A 124 6.84 12.68 -5.41
CA ARG A 124 5.47 12.30 -5.77
C ARG A 124 5.41 10.91 -6.39
N PHE A 125 6.31 10.62 -7.32
CA PHE A 125 6.42 9.30 -7.94
C PHE A 125 6.65 8.20 -6.89
N LEU A 126 7.64 8.37 -6.00
CA LEU A 126 7.90 7.43 -4.91
C LEU A 126 6.70 7.30 -3.97
N HIS A 127 6.01 8.41 -3.67
CA HIS A 127 4.82 8.36 -2.82
C HIS A 127 3.73 7.49 -3.43
N TRP A 128 3.35 7.75 -4.66
CA TRP A 128 2.24 7.05 -5.29
C TRP A 128 2.56 5.60 -5.58
N THR A 129 3.79 5.28 -6.02
CA THR A 129 4.21 3.89 -6.21
C THR A 129 4.14 3.12 -4.88
N ILE A 130 4.70 3.67 -3.80
CA ILE A 130 4.65 3.07 -2.47
C ILE A 130 3.21 2.93 -1.99
N ALA A 131 2.36 3.95 -2.19
CA ALA A 131 0.96 3.91 -1.77
C ALA A 131 0.18 2.80 -2.48
N ILE A 132 0.32 2.66 -3.80
CA ILE A 132 -0.34 1.61 -4.58
C ILE A 132 0.10 0.22 -4.10
N LEU A 133 1.41 -0.01 -3.99
CA LEU A 133 1.95 -1.30 -3.54
C LEU A 133 1.53 -1.62 -2.11
N PHE A 134 1.60 -0.64 -1.19
CA PHE A 134 1.28 -0.83 0.22
C PHE A 134 -0.21 -1.13 0.43
N ILE A 135 -1.10 -0.35 -0.20
CA ILE A 135 -2.55 -0.58 -0.11
C ILE A 135 -2.93 -1.94 -0.70
N SER A 136 -2.24 -2.40 -1.74
CA SER A 136 -2.51 -3.70 -2.36
C SER A 136 -1.98 -4.88 -1.54
N LEU A 137 -0.85 -4.70 -0.82
CA LEU A 137 -0.25 -5.76 0.00
C LEU A 137 -1.11 -6.18 1.19
N ILE A 138 -1.85 -5.26 1.80
CA ILE A 138 -2.67 -5.55 2.97
C ILE A 138 -3.73 -6.60 2.64
N PRO A 139 -4.61 -6.36 1.64
CA PRO A 139 -5.61 -7.34 1.25
C PRO A 139 -4.99 -8.63 0.71
N LEU A 140 -3.90 -8.52 -0.05
CA LEU A 140 -3.21 -9.69 -0.58
C LEU A 140 -2.68 -10.59 0.55
N GLY A 141 -2.11 -10.01 1.62
CA GLY A 141 -1.63 -10.75 2.78
C GLY A 141 -2.76 -11.48 3.53
N ILE A 142 -3.90 -10.80 3.73
CA ILE A 142 -5.08 -11.42 4.35
C ILE A 142 -5.58 -12.58 3.47
N PHE A 143 -5.76 -12.33 2.17
CA PHE A 143 -6.21 -13.34 1.24
C PHE A 143 -5.27 -14.56 1.21
N THR A 144 -3.96 -14.34 1.09
CA THR A 144 -2.95 -15.39 1.09
C THR A 144 -3.05 -16.27 2.36
N SER A 145 -3.33 -15.66 3.52
CA SER A 145 -3.50 -16.40 4.78
C SER A 145 -4.79 -17.24 4.86
N MET A 146 -5.74 -17.00 3.97
CA MET A 146 -7.03 -17.71 3.93
C MET A 146 -7.06 -18.83 2.88
N ILE A 147 -6.07 -18.88 1.97
CA ILE A 147 -5.98 -19.93 0.95
C ILE A 147 -5.74 -21.28 1.65
N PRO A 148 -6.53 -22.33 1.34
CA PRO A 148 -6.33 -23.67 1.86
C PRO A 148 -4.92 -24.20 1.60
N GLU A 149 -4.41 -25.06 2.49
CA GLU A 149 -3.02 -25.55 2.41
C GLU A 149 -2.78 -26.45 1.20
N ASP A 150 -3.81 -27.14 0.76
CA ASP A 150 -3.82 -28.04 -0.39
C ASP A 150 -4.08 -27.32 -1.72
N SER A 151 -4.27 -26.01 -1.73
CA SER A 151 -4.51 -25.24 -2.95
C SER A 151 -3.25 -25.14 -3.81
N GLU A 152 -3.34 -25.55 -5.07
CA GLU A 152 -2.26 -25.47 -6.06
C GLU A 152 -1.70 -24.05 -6.24
N PHE A 153 -2.54 -23.01 -6.09
CA PHE A 153 -2.13 -21.62 -6.29
C PHE A 153 -1.61 -20.93 -5.04
N ARG A 154 -1.63 -21.59 -3.87
CA ARG A 154 -1.20 -21.00 -2.61
C ARG A 154 0.21 -20.43 -2.70
N LEU A 155 1.16 -21.21 -3.24
CA LEU A 155 2.55 -20.81 -3.39
C LEU A 155 2.70 -19.57 -4.27
N SER A 156 1.98 -19.49 -5.40
CA SER A 156 2.01 -18.30 -6.28
C SER A 156 1.63 -17.01 -5.55
N TYR A 157 0.62 -17.05 -4.67
CA TYR A 157 0.23 -15.89 -3.88
C TYR A 157 1.26 -15.52 -2.81
N TYR A 158 1.95 -16.50 -2.22
CA TYR A 158 3.06 -16.22 -1.31
C TYR A 158 4.24 -15.59 -2.05
N VAL A 159 4.61 -16.06 -3.23
CA VAL A 159 5.64 -15.48 -4.10
C VAL A 159 5.28 -14.04 -4.45
N LEU A 160 4.04 -13.80 -4.87
CA LEU A 160 3.50 -12.48 -5.18
C LEU A 160 3.60 -11.53 -3.98
N HIS A 161 3.10 -11.95 -2.81
CA HIS A 161 3.10 -11.15 -1.58
C HIS A 161 4.53 -10.81 -1.13
N LYS A 162 5.42 -11.80 -1.08
CA LYS A 162 6.82 -11.62 -0.67
C LYS A 162 7.57 -10.69 -1.62
N THR A 163 7.42 -10.89 -2.94
CA THR A 163 8.08 -10.06 -3.97
C THR A 163 7.66 -8.60 -3.87
N ILE A 164 6.35 -8.33 -3.76
CA ILE A 164 5.86 -6.96 -3.62
C ILE A 164 6.32 -6.37 -2.26
N GLY A 165 6.33 -7.18 -1.20
CA GLY A 165 6.80 -6.77 0.13
C GLY A 165 8.27 -6.34 0.14
N VAL A 166 9.16 -7.10 -0.50
CA VAL A 166 10.58 -6.75 -0.65
C VAL A 166 10.75 -5.51 -1.52
N THR A 167 10.01 -5.42 -2.63
CA THR A 167 10.02 -4.24 -3.52
C THR A 167 9.62 -2.98 -2.74
N LEU A 168 8.53 -3.07 -1.96
CA LEU A 168 8.06 -1.98 -1.12
C LEU A 168 9.11 -1.55 -0.10
N PHE A 169 9.73 -2.50 0.60
CA PHE A 169 10.79 -2.23 1.57
C PHE A 169 11.93 -1.43 0.95
N LEU A 170 12.43 -1.85 -0.22
CA LEU A 170 13.49 -1.16 -0.95
C LEU A 170 13.07 0.25 -1.37
N LEU A 171 11.84 0.42 -1.89
CA LEU A 171 11.33 1.74 -2.28
C LEU A 171 11.17 2.68 -1.09
N VAL A 172 10.77 2.18 0.08
CA VAL A 172 10.69 2.97 1.31
C VAL A 172 12.08 3.44 1.74
N ILE A 173 13.09 2.59 1.68
CA ILE A 173 14.48 2.96 1.94
C ILE A 173 14.93 4.05 0.96
N VAL A 174 14.72 3.87 -0.35
CA VAL A 174 15.04 4.88 -1.37
C VAL A 174 14.35 6.20 -1.04
N ARG A 175 13.07 6.19 -0.64
CA ARG A 175 12.33 7.40 -0.27
C ARG A 175 12.88 8.08 0.98
N ILE A 176 13.32 7.31 1.99
CA ILE A 176 13.95 7.87 3.20
C ILE A 176 15.25 8.59 2.83
N PHE A 177 16.09 7.96 2.00
CA PHE A 177 17.32 8.57 1.51
C PHE A 177 17.03 9.81 0.65
N TRP A 178 16.06 9.73 -0.28
CA TRP A 178 15.66 10.86 -1.10
C TRP A 178 15.26 12.08 -0.26
N ASN A 179 14.52 11.87 0.84
CA ASN A 179 14.12 12.95 1.75
C ASN A 179 15.31 13.64 2.48
N LYS A 180 16.50 13.03 2.50
CA LYS A 180 17.72 13.67 3.00
C LYS A 180 18.35 14.60 1.96
N PHE A 181 18.26 14.22 0.67
CA PHE A 181 18.81 15.01 -0.43
C PHE A 181 17.84 16.10 -0.91
N SER A 182 16.57 15.89 -0.75
CA SER A 182 15.50 16.79 -1.17
C SER A 182 14.63 17.11 0.05
N LYS A 183 14.92 18.25 0.70
CA LYS A 183 14.20 18.66 1.91
C LYS A 183 12.70 18.71 1.67
N ARG A 184 11.94 18.19 2.62
CA ARG A 184 10.48 18.22 2.53
C ARG A 184 9.98 19.64 2.51
N PRO A 185 8.93 19.96 1.74
CA PRO A 185 8.24 21.23 1.82
C PRO A 185 7.80 21.51 3.26
N GLU A 186 7.82 22.76 3.64
CA GLU A 186 7.29 23.18 4.93
C GLU A 186 5.80 22.82 5.03
N LEU A 187 5.37 22.47 6.23
CA LEU A 187 3.94 22.23 6.47
C LEU A 187 3.19 23.53 6.22
N ASP A 188 1.97 23.38 5.69
CA ASP A 188 1.14 24.54 5.39
C ASP A 188 0.91 25.38 6.64
N SER A 189 1.18 26.66 6.55
CA SER A 189 0.95 27.63 7.63
C SER A 189 -0.54 27.77 8.02
N ALA A 190 -1.46 27.31 7.15
CA ALA A 190 -2.88 27.26 7.44
C ALA A 190 -3.27 26.09 8.39
N LEU A 191 -2.35 25.12 8.63
CA LEU A 191 -2.59 24.05 9.58
C LEU A 191 -2.44 24.53 11.02
N SER A 192 -3.36 24.11 11.89
CA SER A 192 -3.19 24.36 13.33
C SER A 192 -1.92 23.66 13.84
N ALA A 193 -1.32 24.18 14.90
CA ALA A 193 -0.14 23.59 15.53
C ALA A 193 -0.40 22.14 15.99
N ARG A 194 -1.65 21.80 16.35
CA ARG A 194 -2.09 20.45 16.71
C ARG A 194 -2.10 19.54 15.49
N ASP A 195 -2.73 19.97 14.38
CA ASP A 195 -2.85 19.17 13.15
C ASP A 195 -1.47 18.94 12.53
N SER A 196 -0.59 19.95 12.57
CA SER A 196 0.80 19.84 12.12
C SER A 196 1.57 18.77 12.91
N LYS A 197 1.47 18.77 14.25
CA LYS A 197 2.09 17.73 15.09
C LYS A 197 1.53 16.35 14.83
N LEU A 198 0.21 16.25 14.63
CA LEU A 198 -0.47 14.99 14.34
C LEU A 198 -0.03 14.43 12.97
N ALA A 199 0.01 15.27 11.94
CA ALA A 199 0.49 14.90 10.62
C ALA A 199 1.95 14.41 10.66
N HIS A 200 2.83 15.11 11.40
CA HIS A 200 4.22 14.70 11.56
C HIS A 200 4.34 13.33 12.23
N ARG A 201 3.60 13.09 13.32
CA ARG A 201 3.57 11.81 14.02
C ARG A 201 3.03 10.69 13.13
N ALA A 202 1.93 10.94 12.41
CA ALA A 202 1.34 9.97 11.48
C ALA A 202 2.35 9.55 10.39
N HIS A 203 3.04 10.49 9.78
CA HIS A 203 4.08 10.19 8.79
C HIS A 203 5.25 9.38 9.39
N LEU A 204 5.73 9.75 10.58
CA LEU A 204 6.81 9.01 11.24
C LEU A 204 6.38 7.57 11.55
N THR A 205 5.16 7.39 12.06
CA THR A 205 4.61 6.07 12.36
C THR A 205 4.41 5.25 11.09
N LEU A 206 3.95 5.86 9.98
CA LEU A 206 3.85 5.17 8.69
C LEU A 206 5.21 4.69 8.20
N TYR A 207 6.27 5.50 8.27
CA TYR A 207 7.61 5.06 7.90
C TYR A 207 8.09 3.89 8.76
N PHE A 208 7.87 3.97 10.08
CA PHE A 208 8.22 2.88 10.99
C PHE A 208 7.47 1.58 10.62
N ILE A 209 6.17 1.65 10.42
CA ILE A 209 5.35 0.49 10.06
C ILE A 209 5.76 -0.09 8.70
N MET A 210 5.97 0.76 7.70
CA MET A 210 6.39 0.33 6.36
C MET A 210 7.75 -0.39 6.35
N LEU A 211 8.62 -0.12 7.33
CA LEU A 211 9.87 -0.87 7.51
C LEU A 211 9.67 -2.11 8.38
N ALA A 212 8.90 -2.01 9.46
CA ALA A 212 8.71 -3.09 10.43
C ALA A 212 7.94 -4.28 9.83
N VAL A 213 6.91 -4.03 9.00
CA VAL A 213 6.08 -5.09 8.42
C VAL A 213 6.88 -6.04 7.52
N PRO A 214 7.66 -5.60 6.53
CA PRO A 214 8.48 -6.50 5.74
C PRO A 214 9.53 -7.24 6.56
N VAL A 215 10.15 -6.57 7.54
CA VAL A 215 11.14 -7.20 8.43
C VAL A 215 10.50 -8.31 9.26
N THR A 216 9.35 -8.05 9.89
CA THR A 216 8.65 -9.08 10.67
C THR A 216 8.16 -10.24 9.81
N GLY A 217 7.75 -9.98 8.55
CA GLY A 217 7.38 -11.01 7.59
C GLY A 217 8.56 -11.86 7.14
N PHE A 218 9.71 -11.22 6.90
CA PHE A 218 10.96 -11.93 6.59
C PHE A 218 11.40 -12.83 7.76
N MET A 219 11.43 -12.30 8.98
CA MET A 219 11.79 -13.07 10.18
C MET A 219 10.82 -14.24 10.42
N MET A 220 9.51 -13.99 10.30
CA MET A 220 8.50 -15.05 10.41
C MET A 220 8.76 -16.18 9.39
N THR A 221 8.96 -15.82 8.12
CA THR A 221 9.19 -16.77 7.05
C THR A 221 10.48 -17.57 7.27
N SER A 222 11.56 -16.90 7.64
CA SER A 222 12.88 -17.51 7.84
C SER A 222 12.85 -18.51 9.01
N TYR A 223 12.32 -18.12 10.18
CA TYR A 223 12.21 -19.05 11.31
C TYR A 223 11.19 -20.17 11.10
N HIS A 224 10.29 -20.04 10.13
CA HIS A 224 9.41 -21.13 9.70
C HIS A 224 10.07 -22.10 8.70
N GLY A 225 11.34 -21.92 8.38
CA GLY A 225 12.09 -22.77 7.45
C GLY A 225 11.83 -22.50 5.96
N TYR A 226 11.05 -21.45 5.62
CA TYR A 226 10.76 -21.12 4.24
C TYR A 226 11.68 -20.05 3.67
N GLY A 227 11.99 -20.17 2.37
CA GLY A 227 12.72 -19.17 1.60
C GLY A 227 11.95 -17.88 1.39
N THR A 228 12.66 -16.83 1.03
CA THR A 228 12.09 -15.54 0.61
C THR A 228 12.22 -15.38 -0.90
N TYR A 229 11.17 -14.91 -1.54
CA TYR A 229 11.13 -14.71 -2.99
C TYR A 229 11.25 -13.22 -3.33
N PHE A 230 12.06 -12.93 -4.35
CA PHE A 230 12.15 -11.63 -4.98
C PHE A 230 12.12 -11.78 -6.49
N PHE A 231 11.00 -11.55 -7.11
CA PHE A 231 10.69 -11.89 -8.50
C PHE A 231 10.94 -13.39 -8.77
N PHE A 232 11.94 -13.72 -9.61
CA PHE A 232 12.31 -15.07 -10.02
C PHE A 232 13.42 -15.69 -9.16
N TRP A 233 13.90 -14.94 -8.16
CA TRP A 233 14.94 -15.44 -7.25
C TRP A 233 14.33 -15.94 -5.95
N GLU A 234 14.73 -17.11 -5.56
CA GLU A 234 14.48 -17.66 -4.23
C GLU A 234 15.75 -17.58 -3.40
N PHE A 235 15.62 -17.11 -2.19
CA PHE A 235 16.69 -17.03 -1.21
C PHE A 235 16.33 -17.97 -0.06
N ASP A 236 17.21 -18.93 0.23
CA ASP A 236 17.02 -19.85 1.33
C ASP A 236 16.92 -19.10 2.68
N SER A 237 16.33 -19.78 3.67
CA SER A 237 16.30 -19.24 5.02
C SER A 237 17.73 -19.07 5.57
N PRO A 238 18.10 -17.89 6.09
CA PRO A 238 19.41 -17.67 6.71
C PRO A 238 19.51 -18.22 8.14
N VAL A 239 18.42 -18.76 8.69
CA VAL A 239 18.34 -19.30 10.06
C VAL A 239 17.67 -20.67 10.08
N GLU A 240 17.95 -21.47 11.10
CA GLU A 240 17.30 -22.75 11.33
C GLU A 240 15.84 -22.56 11.76
N GLU A 241 15.01 -23.53 11.39
CA GLU A 241 13.60 -23.56 11.80
C GLU A 241 13.47 -23.60 13.32
N SER A 242 12.58 -22.75 13.88
CA SER A 242 12.30 -22.73 15.32
C SER A 242 10.96 -22.06 15.60
N ASP A 243 10.35 -22.32 16.76
CA ASP A 243 9.08 -21.74 17.20
C ASP A 243 9.08 -20.20 17.33
N VAL A 244 10.23 -19.56 17.18
CA VAL A 244 10.35 -18.09 17.14
C VAL A 244 9.53 -17.49 16.00
N TYR A 245 9.19 -18.26 14.96
CA TYR A 245 8.27 -17.81 13.89
C TYR A 245 6.90 -17.41 14.44
N ILE A 246 6.43 -18.02 15.54
CA ILE A 246 5.13 -17.70 16.16
C ILE A 246 5.14 -16.26 16.69
N PHE A 247 6.24 -15.87 17.35
CA PHE A 247 6.42 -14.49 17.84
C PHE A 247 6.39 -13.47 16.70
N TRP A 248 7.17 -13.69 15.63
CA TRP A 248 7.20 -12.79 14.49
C TRP A 248 5.86 -12.80 13.73
N GLY A 249 5.19 -13.94 13.68
CA GLY A 249 3.86 -14.09 13.10
C GLY A 249 2.80 -13.27 13.85
N LEU A 250 2.89 -13.16 15.17
CA LEU A 250 2.01 -12.30 15.96
C LEU A 250 2.10 -10.83 15.50
N PHE A 251 3.33 -10.33 15.29
CA PHE A 251 3.52 -8.98 14.80
C PHE A 251 3.06 -8.81 13.34
N HIS A 252 3.50 -9.70 12.44
CA HIS A 252 3.25 -9.56 11.01
C HIS A 252 1.79 -9.77 10.62
N LYS A 253 1.13 -10.78 11.21
CA LYS A 253 -0.25 -11.16 10.82
C LYS A 253 -1.33 -10.40 11.59
N TYR A 254 -1.01 -9.91 12.80
CA TYR A 254 -2.02 -9.35 13.70
C TYR A 254 -1.69 -7.92 14.13
N LEU A 255 -0.65 -7.70 14.94
CA LEU A 255 -0.43 -6.40 15.56
C LEU A 255 -0.21 -5.27 14.53
N LEU A 256 0.73 -5.46 13.60
CA LEU A 256 1.07 -4.42 12.63
C LEU A 256 -0.05 -4.13 11.62
N PRO A 257 -0.79 -5.11 11.08
CA PRO A 257 -1.95 -4.83 10.23
C PRO A 257 -3.03 -3.96 10.91
N TYR A 258 -3.33 -4.19 12.19
CA TYR A 258 -4.27 -3.33 12.92
C TYR A 258 -3.76 -1.88 13.02
N LEU A 259 -2.48 -1.71 13.37
CA LEU A 259 -1.87 -0.38 13.41
C LEU A 259 -1.88 0.29 12.03
N ILE A 260 -1.64 -0.47 10.95
CA ILE A 260 -1.73 0.05 9.58
C ILE A 260 -3.12 0.62 9.33
N TYR A 261 -4.19 -0.12 9.59
CA TYR A 261 -5.55 0.36 9.34
C TYR A 261 -5.86 1.66 10.07
N ILE A 262 -5.43 1.77 11.34
CA ILE A 262 -5.65 2.97 12.13
C ILE A 262 -4.86 4.15 11.56
N ILE A 263 -3.57 3.97 11.32
CA ILE A 263 -2.68 5.08 10.93
C ILE A 263 -2.87 5.47 9.46
N LEU A 264 -3.03 4.50 8.56
CA LEU A 264 -3.32 4.76 7.15
C LEU A 264 -4.70 5.42 6.99
N GLY A 265 -5.71 4.92 7.72
CA GLY A 265 -7.03 5.54 7.76
C GLY A 265 -6.95 6.98 8.25
N ALA A 266 -6.25 7.23 9.36
CA ALA A 266 -6.05 8.59 9.89
C ALA A 266 -5.30 9.49 8.89
N HIS A 267 -4.30 8.96 8.17
CA HIS A 267 -3.56 9.70 7.14
C HIS A 267 -4.47 10.11 5.96
N ILE A 268 -5.26 9.17 5.44
CA ILE A 268 -6.18 9.42 4.31
C ILE A 268 -7.30 10.36 4.75
N LEU A 269 -7.96 10.08 5.87
CA LEU A 269 -9.06 10.89 6.39
C LEU A 269 -8.59 12.29 6.79
N GLY A 270 -7.37 12.43 7.32
CA GLY A 270 -6.77 13.73 7.60
C GLY A 270 -6.58 14.56 6.34
N ALA A 271 -6.05 13.97 5.27
CA ALA A 271 -5.90 14.63 3.97
C ALA A 271 -7.26 15.04 3.38
N LEU A 272 -8.26 14.16 3.47
CA LEU A 272 -9.65 14.44 3.01
C LEU A 272 -10.30 15.55 3.82
N LYS A 273 -10.17 15.52 5.16
CA LYS A 273 -10.67 16.57 6.04
C LYS A 273 -10.09 17.93 5.66
N HIS A 274 -8.77 18.02 5.54
CA HIS A 274 -8.11 19.28 5.19
C HIS A 274 -8.54 19.80 3.82
N HIS A 275 -8.74 18.91 2.84
CA HIS A 275 -9.15 19.31 1.51
C HIS A 275 -10.62 19.75 1.44
N PHE A 276 -11.55 18.93 1.98
CA PHE A 276 -12.99 19.14 1.78
C PHE A 276 -13.65 19.95 2.91
N VAL A 277 -13.20 19.76 4.16
CA VAL A 277 -13.81 20.41 5.33
C VAL A 277 -13.14 21.74 5.63
N ASP A 278 -11.80 21.73 5.74
CA ASP A 278 -11.04 22.95 6.04
C ASP A 278 -10.81 23.79 4.78
N LYS A 279 -11.24 23.29 3.59
CA LYS A 279 -11.10 23.95 2.28
C LYS A 279 -9.66 24.32 1.93
N ASN A 280 -8.71 23.58 2.51
CA ASN A 280 -7.29 23.75 2.25
C ASN A 280 -6.87 22.89 1.05
N GLU A 281 -6.96 23.44 -0.16
CA GLU A 281 -6.58 22.74 -1.38
C GLU A 281 -5.10 22.35 -1.42
N SER A 282 -4.22 23.05 -0.69
CA SER A 282 -2.78 22.84 -0.74
C SER A 282 -2.38 21.46 -0.21
N ALA A 283 -3.09 20.91 0.78
CA ALA A 283 -2.78 19.64 1.41
C ALA A 283 -2.63 18.49 0.40
N ILE A 284 -3.50 18.45 -0.60
CA ILE A 284 -3.51 17.42 -1.64
C ILE A 284 -2.79 17.88 -2.91
N LYS A 285 -2.96 19.14 -3.33
CA LYS A 285 -2.30 19.69 -4.51
C LYS A 285 -0.79 19.49 -4.48
N ARG A 286 -0.16 19.61 -3.33
CA ARG A 286 1.30 19.40 -3.13
C ARG A 286 1.81 18.03 -3.60
N MET A 287 0.93 17.01 -3.61
CA MET A 287 1.26 15.62 -3.97
C MET A 287 0.75 15.22 -5.36
N ILE A 288 -0.01 16.07 -6.03
CA ILE A 288 -0.70 15.72 -7.28
C ILE A 288 -0.33 16.67 -8.43
N SER A 289 -0.03 17.93 -8.10
CA SER A 289 0.23 18.95 -9.13
C SER A 289 1.53 19.70 -8.93
#